data_84de7f68d82450caa6dcf737e45b6950
#
_entry.id   84de7f68d82450caa6dcf737e45b6950
#
_cell.length_a   1.000
_cell.length_b   1.000
_cell.length_c   1.000
_cell.angle_alpha   90.00
_cell.angle_beta   90.00
_cell.angle_gamma   90.00
#
_symmetry.space_group_name_H-M   'P 1'
#
loop_
_entity.id
_entity.type
_entity.pdbx_description
1 polymer ?
#
loop_
_entity_poly.entity_id
_entity_poly.type
_entity_poly.pdbx_seq_one_letter_code
_entity_poly.pdbx_strand_id
1 'polypeptide(L)'
;MPVVGIPSLLRDLTDGQKTLSIEGDTVRQVIENLEKHYPGIQERLCDGDRLRPSIAVIVDGHTSNLKLRQRLQESSEVHFVISISGGKQQKEEYANLD
;
A
#
# COMPACT_ATOMS: atom_id res chain seq x y z
N MET A 1 -12.31 -9.15 -4.43
CA MET A 1 -11.53 -7.92 -4.39
C MET A 1 -10.57 -7.97 -3.23
N PRO A 2 -9.29 -7.75 -3.46
CA PRO A 2 -8.36 -7.68 -2.35
C PRO A 2 -8.73 -6.56 -1.37
N VAL A 3 -8.42 -6.80 -0.11
CA VAL A 3 -8.59 -5.80 0.93
C VAL A 3 -7.26 -5.09 1.10
N VAL A 4 -7.28 -3.76 1.01
CA VAL A 4 -6.08 -2.96 1.03
C VAL A 4 -6.06 -2.13 2.29
N GLY A 5 -5.01 -2.29 3.08
CA GLY A 5 -4.81 -1.48 4.27
C GLY A 5 -4.04 -0.22 3.95
N ILE A 6 -4.55 0.91 4.41
CA ILE A 6 -4.00 2.22 4.11
C ILE A 6 -3.20 2.70 5.30
N PRO A 7 -1.90 3.00 5.13
CA PRO A 7 -1.10 3.55 6.24
C PRO A 7 -1.71 4.84 6.75
N SER A 8 -1.57 5.07 8.04
CA SER A 8 -2.21 6.23 8.64
C SER A 8 -1.72 7.53 8.02
N LEU A 9 -0.49 7.57 7.54
CA LEU A 9 0.04 8.78 6.90
C LEU A 9 -0.65 9.11 5.59
N LEU A 10 -1.35 8.15 4.99
CA LEU A 10 -2.03 8.36 3.71
C LEU A 10 -3.54 8.41 3.85
N ARG A 11 -4.07 8.30 5.06
CA ARG A 11 -5.53 8.21 5.23
C ARG A 11 -6.24 9.51 4.92
N ASP A 12 -5.52 10.63 4.94
CA ASP A 12 -6.12 11.88 4.51
C ASP A 12 -6.46 11.85 3.02
N LEU A 13 -5.79 11.01 2.25
CA LEU A 13 -6.10 10.86 0.83
C LEU A 13 -7.27 9.92 0.59
N THR A 14 -7.63 9.12 1.57
CA THR A 14 -8.70 8.13 1.43
C THR A 14 -9.88 8.45 2.32
N ASP A 15 -10.09 9.73 2.64
CA ASP A 15 -11.20 10.18 3.46
C ASP A 15 -11.23 9.47 4.81
N GLY A 16 -10.06 9.18 5.37
CA GLY A 16 -9.96 8.53 6.66
C GLY A 16 -10.17 7.03 6.64
N GLN A 17 -10.32 6.44 5.48
CA GLN A 17 -10.56 4.99 5.38
C GLN A 17 -9.28 4.23 5.71
N LYS A 18 -9.40 3.28 6.63
CA LYS A 18 -8.26 2.45 7.03
C LYS A 18 -8.09 1.26 6.10
N THR A 19 -9.16 0.72 5.60
CA THR A 19 -9.13 -0.41 4.68
C THR A 19 -10.12 -0.17 3.57
N LEU A 20 -9.79 -0.67 2.40
CA LEU A 20 -10.60 -0.52 1.21
C LEU A 20 -10.57 -1.81 0.44
N SER A 21 -11.68 -2.14 -0.21
CA SER A 21 -11.71 -3.25 -1.16
C SER A 21 -11.45 -2.69 -2.54
N ILE A 22 -10.35 -3.12 -3.15
CA ILE A 22 -9.92 -2.57 -4.44
C ILE A 22 -9.63 -3.73 -5.37
N GLU A 23 -10.17 -3.66 -6.57
CA GLU A 23 -9.96 -4.67 -7.58
C GLU A 23 -8.53 -4.64 -8.09
N GLY A 24 -7.99 -5.82 -8.43
CA GLY A 24 -6.67 -5.91 -9.02
C GLY A 24 -6.10 -7.30 -8.88
N ASP A 25 -5.40 -7.74 -9.92
CA ASP A 25 -4.74 -9.04 -9.93
C ASP A 25 -3.28 -8.94 -9.50
N THR A 26 -2.75 -7.75 -9.43
CA THR A 26 -1.40 -7.48 -8.97
C THR A 26 -1.41 -6.25 -8.09
N VAL A 27 -0.33 -6.07 -7.34
CA VAL A 27 -0.20 -4.88 -6.51
C VAL A 27 -0.23 -3.62 -7.39
N ARG A 28 0.38 -3.68 -8.57
CA ARG A 28 0.34 -2.55 -9.49
C ARG A 28 -1.09 -2.16 -9.85
N GLN A 29 -1.90 -3.15 -10.19
CA GLN A 29 -3.27 -2.86 -10.57
C GLN A 29 -4.07 -2.28 -9.41
N VAL A 30 -3.83 -2.79 -8.22
CA VAL A 30 -4.49 -2.25 -7.04
C VAL A 30 -4.14 -0.78 -6.85
N ILE A 31 -2.87 -0.43 -7.02
CA ILE A 31 -2.45 0.96 -6.87
C ILE A 31 -3.07 1.82 -7.96
N GLU A 32 -3.10 1.32 -9.19
CA GLU A 32 -3.71 2.08 -10.28
C GLU A 32 -5.19 2.31 -10.04
N ASN A 33 -5.87 1.33 -9.52
CA ASN A 33 -7.29 1.47 -9.24
C ASN A 33 -7.53 2.36 -8.02
N LEU A 34 -6.64 2.32 -7.03
CA LEU A 34 -6.70 3.27 -5.93
C LEU A 34 -6.60 4.70 -6.44
N GLU A 35 -5.70 4.93 -7.38
CA GLU A 35 -5.50 6.27 -7.92
C GLU A 35 -6.75 6.79 -8.58
N LYS A 36 -7.52 5.91 -9.22
CA LYS A 36 -8.76 6.33 -9.87
C LYS A 36 -9.78 6.84 -8.86
N HIS A 37 -9.79 6.27 -7.68
CA HIS A 37 -10.74 6.66 -6.64
C HIS A 37 -10.20 7.74 -5.72
N TYR A 38 -8.90 7.77 -5.53
CA TYR A 38 -8.25 8.70 -4.59
C TYR A 38 -7.02 9.26 -5.26
N PRO A 39 -7.19 10.27 -6.12
CA PRO A 39 -6.05 10.85 -6.86
C PRO A 39 -4.97 11.36 -5.92
N GLY A 40 -3.73 11.09 -6.27
CA GLY A 40 -2.58 11.49 -5.48
C GLY A 40 -1.95 10.35 -4.71
N ILE A 41 -2.69 9.24 -4.53
CA ILE A 41 -2.16 8.16 -3.70
C ILE A 41 -1.06 7.39 -4.41
N GLN A 42 -1.17 7.24 -5.74
CA GLN A 42 -0.15 6.52 -6.48
C GLN A 42 1.20 7.21 -6.40
N GLU A 43 1.18 8.53 -6.44
CA GLU A 43 2.40 9.31 -6.35
C GLU A 43 3.05 9.15 -4.98
N ARG A 44 2.25 8.95 -3.95
CA ARG A 44 2.78 8.75 -2.60
C ARG A 44 3.36 7.35 -2.43
N LEU A 45 2.85 6.37 -3.14
CA LEU A 45 3.31 4.98 -3.02
C LEU A 45 4.40 4.65 -4.01
N CYS A 46 4.41 5.28 -5.17
CA CYS A 46 5.30 4.92 -6.25
C CYS A 46 6.14 6.11 -6.69
N ASP A 47 7.32 5.79 -7.21
CA ASP A 47 8.18 6.75 -7.87
C ASP A 47 8.30 6.27 -9.30
N GLY A 48 7.46 6.83 -10.19
CA GLY A 48 7.39 6.35 -11.55
C GLY A 48 6.84 4.94 -11.60
N ASP A 49 7.61 4.03 -12.16
CA ASP A 49 7.20 2.65 -12.34
C ASP A 49 7.58 1.75 -11.19
N ARG A 50 8.03 2.31 -10.09
CA ARG A 50 8.53 1.53 -8.97
C ARG A 50 7.86 1.94 -7.69
N LEU A 51 7.71 0.96 -6.81
CA LEU A 51 7.35 1.25 -5.43
C LEU A 51 8.47 2.06 -4.78
N ARG A 52 8.13 3.07 -4.01
CA ARG A 52 9.15 3.88 -3.36
C ARG A 52 9.99 3.02 -2.42
N PRO A 53 11.31 3.30 -2.31
CA PRO A 53 12.17 2.46 -1.47
C PRO A 53 11.75 2.42 -0.01
N SER A 54 11.10 3.46 0.47
CA SER A 54 10.67 3.51 1.87
C SER A 54 9.37 2.76 2.10
N ILE A 55 8.80 2.15 1.05
CA ILE A 55 7.51 1.48 1.17
C ILE A 55 7.70 0.01 0.88
N ALA A 56 7.18 -0.82 1.77
CA ALA A 56 7.12 -2.25 1.59
C ALA A 56 5.67 -2.65 1.43
N VAL A 57 5.44 -3.77 0.77
CA VAL A 57 4.10 -4.30 0.64
C VAL A 57 4.07 -5.69 1.27
N ILE A 58 3.05 -5.90 2.09
CA ILE A 58 2.83 -7.16 2.77
C ILE A 58 1.55 -7.74 2.20
N VAL A 59 1.64 -8.96 1.69
CA VAL A 59 0.49 -9.64 1.11
C VAL A 59 0.25 -10.90 1.92
N ASP A 60 -0.94 -10.99 2.49
CA ASP A 60 -1.35 -12.15 3.29
C ASP A 60 -0.34 -12.50 4.36
N GLY A 61 0.20 -11.48 5.01
CA GLY A 61 1.12 -11.64 6.12
C GLY A 61 2.58 -11.82 5.74
N HIS A 62 2.90 -11.79 4.46
CA HIS A 62 4.27 -11.99 4.01
C HIS A 62 4.76 -10.79 3.23
N THR A 63 5.98 -10.34 3.56
CA THR A 63 6.58 -9.25 2.81
C THR A 63 6.88 -9.70 1.40
N SER A 64 6.43 -8.92 0.44
CA SER A 64 6.59 -9.29 -0.96
C SER A 64 7.92 -8.79 -1.50
N ASN A 65 8.66 -9.68 -2.14
CA ASN A 65 9.87 -9.31 -2.86
C ASN A 65 9.57 -8.87 -4.29
N LEU A 66 8.38 -9.19 -4.78
CA LEU A 66 8.01 -8.85 -6.15
C LEU A 66 7.42 -7.45 -6.25
N LYS A 67 7.05 -6.87 -5.14
CA LYS A 67 6.54 -5.49 -5.05
C LYS A 67 5.38 -5.29 -6.01
N LEU A 68 5.52 -4.42 -7.00
CA LEU A 68 4.41 -4.12 -7.91
C LEU A 68 3.99 -5.33 -8.74
N ARG A 69 4.89 -6.27 -8.94
CA ARG A 69 4.58 -7.47 -9.73
C ARG A 69 3.95 -8.57 -8.91
N GLN A 70 3.79 -8.37 -7.61
CA GLN A 70 3.20 -9.38 -6.75
C GLN A 70 1.77 -9.68 -7.20
N ARG A 71 1.47 -10.95 -7.43
CA ARG A 71 0.14 -11.35 -7.84
C ARG A 71 -0.74 -11.49 -6.61
N LEU A 72 -2.01 -11.20 -6.81
CA LEU A 72 -2.99 -11.20 -5.75
C LEU A 72 -4.12 -12.14 -6.09
N GLN A 73 -4.71 -12.70 -5.06
CA GLN A 73 -5.93 -13.47 -5.20
C GLN A 73 -7.10 -12.61 -4.77
N GLU A 74 -8.28 -13.09 -5.05
CA GLU A 74 -9.47 -12.32 -4.76
C GLU A 74 -9.59 -12.01 -3.27
N SER A 75 -9.16 -12.91 -2.42
CA SER A 75 -9.27 -12.74 -0.98
C SER A 75 -7.99 -12.22 -0.34
N SER A 76 -7.04 -11.76 -1.11
CA SER A 76 -5.77 -11.31 -0.57
C SER A 76 -5.94 -10.06 0.28
N GLU A 77 -5.08 -9.95 1.30
CA GLU A 77 -4.95 -8.73 2.09
C GLU A 77 -3.62 -8.07 1.74
N VAL A 78 -3.69 -6.81 1.39
CA VAL A 78 -2.52 -6.05 0.98
C VAL A 78 -2.33 -4.90 1.95
N HIS A 79 -1.15 -4.83 2.56
CA HIS A 79 -0.82 -3.75 3.47
C HIS A 79 0.43 -3.06 2.99
N PHE A 80 0.38 -1.75 2.94
CA PHE A 80 1.56 -0.95 2.63
C PHE A 80 2.17 -0.46 3.94
N VAL A 81 3.49 -0.61 4.05
CA VAL A 81 4.21 -0.22 5.24
C VAL A 81 5.17 0.88 4.87
N ILE A 82 5.10 1.99 5.58
CA ILE A 82 5.97 3.12 5.31
C ILE A 82 7.03 3.17 6.39
N SER A 83 8.30 3.12 5.96
CA SER A 83 9.41 3.28 6.87
C SER A 83 9.68 4.76 7.05
N ILE A 84 9.61 5.21 8.27
CA ILE A 84 9.92 6.59 8.58
C ILE A 84 11.37 6.63 8.99
N SER A 85 12.21 7.12 8.10
CA SER A 85 13.61 7.25 8.45
C SER A 85 13.87 8.70 8.73
N GLY A 86 14.12 8.98 9.95
CA GLY A 86 14.39 10.32 10.33
C GLY A 86 15.54 10.33 11.28
N GLY A 87 16.64 9.78 10.87
CA GLY A 87 17.77 9.79 11.72
C GLY A 87 17.91 8.49 12.46
N LYS A 88 17.78 8.51 13.74
CA LYS A 88 18.21 7.39 14.56
C LYS A 88 17.25 6.27 14.66
N GLN A 89 16.00 6.55 14.44
CA GLN A 89 15.00 5.51 14.59
C GLN A 89 14.24 5.36 13.35
N GLN A 90 13.98 4.12 13.03
CA GLN A 90 13.08 3.82 11.94
C GLN A 90 11.82 3.29 12.53
N LYS A 91 10.74 3.85 12.09
CA LYS A 91 9.43 3.37 12.44
C LYS A 91 8.75 2.85 11.22
N GLU A 92 8.12 1.70 11.38
CA GLU A 92 7.30 1.17 10.34
C GLU A 92 5.86 1.31 10.77
N GLU A 93 5.03 1.67 9.82
CA GLU A 93 3.64 1.86 10.12
C GLU A 93 2.79 0.94 9.29
N TYR A 94 2.01 0.12 9.96
CA TYR A 94 1.04 -0.74 9.31
C TYR A 94 -0.31 -0.05 9.33
N ALA A 95 -1.05 -0.22 8.24
CA ALA A 95 -2.33 0.45 8.11
C ALA A 95 -3.31 0.04 9.20
N ASN A 96 -3.23 -1.18 9.66
CA ASN A 96 -4.18 -1.69 10.64
C ASN A 96 -3.63 -1.77 12.05
N LEU A 97 -2.55 -1.07 12.31
CA LEU A 97 -1.93 -1.05 13.61
C LEU A 97 -2.38 0.19 14.35
N ASP A 98 -3.22 0.05 15.30
CA ASP A 98 -3.68 1.20 16.06
C ASP A 98 -3.52 1.01 17.53
#